data_707a1003fa1cc4463ade6842653aa463
#
_entry.id   707a1003fa1cc4463ade6842653aa463
#
_cell.length_a   1.000
_cell.length_b   1.000
_cell.length_c   1.000
_cell.angle_alpha   90.00
_cell.angle_beta   90.00
_cell.angle_gamma   90.00
#
_symmetry.space_group_name_H-M   'P 1'
#
loop_
_entity.id
_entity.type
_entity.pdbx_description
1 polymer ?
#
loop_
_entity_poly.entity_id
_entity_poly.type
_entity_poly.pdbx_seq_one_letter_code
_entity_poly.pdbx_strand_id
1 'polypeptide(L)'
;MESSEGQVALSSAPASLVQEISALWGEQLGAREVGPEDDFFALGGNSLTGIKIIDRVAQDYGVKLSVRDFYLAQTPTRVAELIEQGRAGR
;
A
#
# COMPACT_ATOMS: atom_id res chain seq x y z
N MET A 1 -0.34 -26.52 -13.13
CA MET A 1 -0.06 -25.77 -12.93
C MET A 1 0.31 -25.08 -13.11
N GLU A 2 0.29 -24.78 -13.34
CA GLU A 2 0.63 -23.92 -13.36
C GLU A 2 0.78 -23.06 -13.27
N SER A 3 0.56 -22.91 -13.37
CA SER A 3 0.84 -21.90 -13.23
C SER A 3 1.16 -21.21 -13.01
N SER A 4 0.96 -21.21 -12.85
CA SER A 4 1.37 -20.31 -12.55
C SER A 4 1.95 -19.82 -12.28
N GLU A 5 1.92 -19.94 -12.10
CA GLU A 5 2.66 -19.39 -11.65
C GLU A 5 3.24 -18.56 -11.95
N GLY A 6 3.37 -18.73 -12.53
CA GLY A 6 4.10 -17.83 -12.79
C GLY A 6 3.77 -16.63 -12.68
N GLN A 7 3.05 -16.60 -12.46
CA GLN A 7 2.94 -15.48 -12.30
C GLN A 7 3.76 -14.90 -11.78
N VAL A 8 4.44 -15.31 -12.16
CA VAL A 8 5.28 -14.60 -11.62
C VAL A 8 4.93 -13.30 -11.58
N ALA A 9 4.57 -12.85 -10.58
CA ALA A 9 4.12 -11.56 -10.48
C ALA A 9 5.21 -10.60 -10.71
N LEU A 10 4.92 -9.58 -11.42
CA LEU A 10 5.81 -8.47 -11.56
C LEU A 10 5.91 -7.71 -10.25
N SER A 11 4.90 -7.81 -9.42
CA SER A 11 4.88 -7.21 -8.10
C SER A 11 4.89 -8.30 -7.05
N SER A 12 5.57 -8.07 -5.93
CA SER A 12 5.58 -9.01 -4.83
C SER A 12 4.29 -9.00 -4.03
N ALA A 13 3.42 -8.02 -4.26
CA ALA A 13 2.22 -7.88 -3.45
C ALA A 13 1.03 -8.55 -4.11
N PRO A 14 0.23 -9.32 -3.35
CA PRO A 14 -0.99 -9.88 -3.90
C PRO A 14 -2.03 -8.80 -4.20
N ALA A 15 -2.85 -9.06 -5.19
CA ALA A 15 -3.88 -8.10 -5.60
C ALA A 15 -4.82 -7.76 -4.45
N SER A 16 -5.12 -8.72 -3.59
CA SER A 16 -6.00 -8.47 -2.45
C SER A 16 -5.40 -7.44 -1.50
N LEU A 17 -4.09 -7.50 -1.28
CA LEU A 17 -3.44 -6.53 -0.42
C LEU A 17 -3.50 -5.13 -1.05
N VAL A 18 -3.26 -5.05 -2.35
CA VAL A 18 -3.34 -3.77 -3.04
C VAL A 18 -4.74 -3.18 -2.89
N GLN A 19 -5.77 -4.01 -3.02
CA GLN A 19 -7.15 -3.55 -2.86
C GLN A 19 -7.42 -3.06 -1.45
N GLU A 20 -6.89 -3.76 -0.45
CA GLU A 20 -7.05 -3.33 0.94
C GLU A 20 -6.41 -1.98 1.19
N ILE A 21 -5.22 -1.78 0.64
CA ILE A 21 -4.53 -0.50 0.80
C ILE A 21 -5.29 0.60 0.06
N SER A 22 -5.81 0.30 -1.12
CA SER A 22 -6.63 1.27 -1.85
C SER A 22 -7.85 1.68 -1.05
N ALA A 23 -8.52 0.72 -0.42
CA ALA A 23 -9.68 1.02 0.41
C ALA A 23 -9.31 1.86 1.62
N LEU A 24 -8.18 1.55 2.26
CA LEU A 24 -7.70 2.32 3.38
C LEU A 24 -7.43 3.77 2.97
N TRP A 25 -6.79 3.94 1.82
CA TRP A 25 -6.53 5.29 1.31
C TRP A 25 -7.83 6.04 1.05
N GLY A 26 -8.82 5.34 0.49
CA GLY A 26 -10.12 5.95 0.25
C GLY A 26 -10.76 6.46 1.53
N GLU A 27 -10.69 5.65 2.58
CA GLU A 27 -11.20 6.05 3.88
C GLU A 27 -10.50 7.30 4.41
N GLN A 28 -9.17 7.28 4.39
CA GLN A 28 -8.40 8.35 5.00
C GLN A 28 -8.42 9.63 4.18
N LEU A 29 -8.55 9.50 2.86
CA LEU A 29 -8.54 10.66 1.98
C LEU A 29 -9.93 11.15 1.60
N GLY A 30 -10.95 10.41 1.99
CA GLY A 30 -12.32 10.77 1.62
C GLY A 30 -12.58 10.60 0.14
N ALA A 31 -11.82 9.73 -0.52
CA ALA A 31 -11.98 9.50 -1.95
C ALA A 31 -12.91 8.33 -2.18
N ARG A 32 -13.73 8.44 -3.23
CA ARG A 32 -14.70 7.38 -3.51
C ARG A 32 -14.05 6.13 -4.04
N GLU A 33 -13.09 6.32 -4.92
CA GLU A 33 -12.37 5.20 -5.51
C GLU A 33 -10.91 5.55 -5.57
N VAL A 34 -10.08 4.58 -5.19
CA VAL A 34 -8.64 4.73 -5.28
C VAL A 34 -8.12 3.55 -6.09
N GLY A 35 -7.50 3.84 -7.21
CA GLY A 35 -6.91 2.80 -8.04
C GLY A 35 -5.54 2.39 -7.55
N PRO A 36 -5.04 1.24 -8.00
CA PRO A 36 -3.75 0.73 -7.50
C PRO A 36 -2.56 1.61 -7.87
N GLU A 37 -2.69 2.43 -8.90
CA GLU A 37 -1.60 3.30 -9.32
C GLU A 37 -1.91 4.77 -9.08
N ASP A 38 -2.91 5.09 -8.30
CA ASP A 38 -3.23 6.48 -8.01
C ASP A 38 -2.20 7.06 -7.06
N ASP A 39 -1.80 8.29 -7.33
CA ASP A 39 -0.80 8.98 -6.54
C ASP A 39 -1.41 9.57 -5.27
N PHE A 40 -0.77 9.30 -4.14
CA PHE A 40 -1.24 9.76 -2.85
C PHE A 40 -1.45 11.27 -2.81
N PHE A 41 -0.48 12.02 -3.32
CA PHE A 41 -0.56 13.48 -3.28
C PHE A 41 -1.59 14.02 -4.26
N ALA A 42 -1.76 13.35 -5.41
CA ALA A 42 -2.78 13.76 -6.37
C ALA A 42 -4.18 13.58 -5.81
N LEU A 43 -4.35 12.64 -4.87
CA LEU A 43 -5.65 12.41 -4.23
C LEU A 43 -5.88 13.35 -3.05
N GLY A 44 -4.99 14.27 -2.81
CA GLY A 44 -5.14 15.22 -1.72
C GLY A 44 -4.45 14.81 -0.43
N GLY A 45 -3.55 13.83 -0.50
CA GLY A 45 -2.85 13.37 0.69
C GLY A 45 -1.87 14.40 1.21
N ASN A 46 -1.64 14.37 2.51
CA ASN A 46 -0.65 15.24 3.15
C ASN A 46 0.00 14.46 4.29
N SER A 47 0.92 15.14 5.01
CA SER A 47 1.70 14.49 6.06
C SER A 47 0.84 13.84 7.13
N LEU A 48 -0.20 14.54 7.56
CA LEU A 48 -1.05 14.02 8.62
C LEU A 48 -1.77 12.75 8.17
N THR A 49 -2.34 12.80 6.98
CA THR A 49 -3.03 11.63 6.44
C THR A 49 -2.06 10.48 6.23
N GLY A 50 -0.86 10.79 5.75
CA GLY A 50 0.16 9.76 5.54
C GLY A 50 0.54 9.05 6.83
N ILE A 51 0.69 9.82 7.91
CA ILE A 51 1.02 9.23 9.20
C ILE A 51 -0.12 8.34 9.70
N LYS A 52 -1.36 8.76 9.48
CA LYS A 52 -2.50 7.92 9.87
C LYS A 52 -2.51 6.60 9.12
N ILE A 53 -2.16 6.64 7.84
CA ILE A 53 -2.09 5.42 7.04
C ILE A 53 -0.96 4.54 7.52
N ILE A 54 0.21 5.12 7.81
CA ILE A 54 1.35 4.37 8.32
C ILE A 54 0.99 3.67 9.64
N ASP A 55 0.31 4.38 10.52
CA ASP A 55 -0.12 3.80 11.80
C ASP A 55 -1.09 2.65 11.58
N ARG A 56 -2.02 2.81 10.65
CA ARG A 56 -3.01 1.78 10.39
C ARG A 56 -2.37 0.55 9.80
N VAL A 57 -1.38 0.74 8.91
CA VAL A 57 -0.62 -0.37 8.35
C VAL A 57 0.10 -1.13 9.45
N ALA A 58 0.70 -0.41 10.41
CA ALA A 58 1.38 -1.05 11.51
C ALA A 58 0.41 -1.88 12.34
N GLN A 59 -0.80 -1.38 12.58
CA GLN A 59 -1.80 -2.09 13.35
C GLN A 59 -2.34 -3.31 12.61
N ASP A 60 -2.63 -3.16 11.34
CA ASP A 60 -3.31 -4.21 10.59
C ASP A 60 -2.36 -5.27 10.05
N TYR A 61 -1.14 -4.90 9.73
CA TYR A 61 -0.20 -5.81 9.07
C TYR A 61 1.07 -6.06 9.86
N GLY A 62 1.26 -5.34 10.95
CA GLY A 62 2.46 -5.52 11.77
C GLY A 62 3.74 -5.01 11.13
N VAL A 63 3.62 -4.14 10.14
CA VAL A 63 4.78 -3.60 9.43
C VAL A 63 4.82 -2.10 9.66
N LYS A 64 5.93 -1.61 10.15
CA LYS A 64 6.08 -0.18 10.38
C LYS A 64 6.84 0.46 9.22
N LEU A 65 6.12 1.22 8.40
CA LEU A 65 6.73 1.92 7.29
C LEU A 65 7.34 3.23 7.78
N SER A 66 8.47 3.61 7.21
CA SER A 66 9.00 4.94 7.48
C SER A 66 8.22 5.97 6.67
N VAL A 67 8.20 7.20 7.17
CA VAL A 67 7.55 8.29 6.45
C VAL A 67 8.18 8.45 5.06
N ARG A 68 9.51 8.37 5.01
CA ARG A 68 10.22 8.51 3.76
C ARG A 68 9.82 7.45 2.76
N ASP A 69 9.81 6.19 3.19
CA ASP A 69 9.45 5.09 2.29
C ASP A 69 8.02 5.23 1.79
N PHE A 70 7.12 5.63 2.68
CA PHE A 70 5.73 5.82 2.30
C PHE A 70 5.59 6.92 1.23
N TYR A 71 6.29 8.03 1.43
CA TYR A 71 6.22 9.14 0.49
C TYR A 71 6.84 8.80 -0.86
N LEU A 72 7.88 7.99 -0.86
CA LEU A 72 8.51 7.57 -2.11
C LEU A 72 7.66 6.55 -2.85
N ALA A 73 6.87 5.78 -2.13
CA ALA A 73 6.02 4.77 -2.74
C ALA A 73 4.88 5.39 -3.54
N GLN A 74 4.14 6.30 -2.93
CA GLN A 74 3.11 7.13 -3.56
C GLN A 74 1.87 6.43 -4.09
N THR A 75 1.90 5.13 -4.33
CA THR A 75 0.74 4.40 -4.86
C THR A 75 0.40 3.22 -3.97
N PRO A 76 -0.87 2.76 -3.99
CA PRO A 76 -1.24 1.58 -3.21
C PRO A 76 -0.41 0.35 -3.56
N THR A 77 -0.11 0.15 -4.85
CA THR A 77 0.70 -0.99 -5.26
C THR A 77 2.06 -0.96 -4.60
N ARG A 78 2.73 0.18 -4.62
CA ARG A 78 4.06 0.31 -4.02
C ARG A 78 4.02 0.15 -2.52
N VAL A 79 2.99 0.71 -1.87
CA VAL A 79 2.85 0.55 -0.42
C VAL A 79 2.64 -0.92 -0.09
N ALA A 80 1.82 -1.62 -0.87
CA ALA A 80 1.60 -3.04 -0.66
C ALA A 80 2.90 -3.83 -0.81
N GLU A 81 3.74 -3.46 -1.77
CA GLU A 81 5.04 -4.10 -1.93
C GLU A 81 5.92 -3.89 -0.72
N LEU A 82 5.92 -2.68 -0.17
CA LEU A 82 6.69 -2.41 1.04
C LEU A 82 6.21 -3.25 2.21
N ILE A 83 4.90 -3.43 2.32
CA ILE A 83 4.33 -4.26 3.39
C ILE A 83 4.81 -5.70 3.24
N GLU A 84 4.76 -6.23 2.02
CA GLU A 84 5.21 -7.61 1.79
C GLU A 84 6.69 -7.77 2.09
N GLN A 85 7.50 -6.80 1.72
CA GLN A 85 8.92 -6.84 2.03
C GLN A 85 9.17 -6.83 3.53
N GLY A 86 8.42 -6.01 4.25
CA GLY A 86 8.55 -5.94 5.69
C GLY A 86 8.14 -7.23 6.36
N ARG A 87 7.10 -7.88 5.86
CA ARG A 87 6.65 -9.16 6.41
C ARG A 87 7.64 -10.27 6.10
N ALA A 88 8.16 -10.26 4.89
CA ALA A 88 9.11 -11.29 4.48
C ALA A 88 10.46 -11.15 5.18
N GLY A 89 10.81 -9.94 5.57
CA GLY A 89 12.08 -9.68 6.23
C GLY A 89 12.12 -10.04 7.69
N ARG A 90 11.03 -10.58 8.25
CA ARG A 90 10.96 -10.89 9.67
C ARG A 90 11.26 -12.36 10.02
#